data_4df7f4ff84fd281ddacab98a1fe175b7
#
_entry.id   4df7f4ff84fd281ddacab98a1fe175b7
#
_cell.length_a   1.000
_cell.length_b   1.000
_cell.length_c   1.000
_cell.angle_alpha   90.00
_cell.angle_beta   90.00
_cell.angle_gamma   90.00
#
_symmetry.space_group_name_H-M   'P 1'
#
loop_
_entity.id
_entity.type
_entity.pdbx_description
1 polymer ?
#
loop_
_entity_poly.entity_id
_entity_poly.type
_entity_poly.pdbx_seq_one_letter_code
_entity_poly.pdbx_strand_id
1 'polypeptide(L)'
;SAAKYIGTSMKEIIRDSFCLEYEKGVVSIVEIMGRNAGWLTGSTALSQGEDCEGPDLIYLPELPFDLQLFGEKIRQLLQEKTSIVVAVSEGIRTADGTYVCELGNSIDFVDAFGHKQLSGTASYLASYIAGEIGCKTRAIELSTLQRAASHAASRVDILEAYQVGGAAVKAADEGDTGKMVVLKRLSDDPYQCGTEVKDVHKIANDEKLVPRSWVNKEGTYVTNEFISYVRPLIQGDVSPVMVDGIPRHLYTPKELSHR
;
A
#
# COMPACT_ATOMS: atom_id res chain seq x y z
N SER A 1 2.41 -6.32 -8.11
CA SER A 1 3.64 -5.52 -8.23
C SER A 1 3.75 -4.51 -7.09
N ALA A 2 2.82 -3.56 -6.93
CA ALA A 2 2.93 -2.54 -5.89
C ALA A 2 3.08 -3.13 -4.47
N ALA A 3 2.29 -4.13 -4.10
CA ALA A 3 2.40 -4.81 -2.82
C ALA A 3 3.78 -5.50 -2.61
N LYS A 4 4.37 -6.05 -3.68
CA LYS A 4 5.72 -6.64 -3.63
C LYS A 4 6.78 -5.57 -3.36
N TYR A 5 6.72 -4.44 -4.07
CA TYR A 5 7.58 -3.29 -3.83
C TYR A 5 7.47 -2.80 -2.38
N ILE A 6 6.24 -2.62 -1.88
CA ILE A 6 5.96 -2.15 -0.53
C ILE A 6 6.53 -3.12 0.52
N GLY A 7 6.27 -4.43 0.38
CA GLY A 7 6.81 -5.43 1.30
C GLY A 7 8.35 -5.47 1.30
N THR A 8 8.97 -5.31 0.13
CA THR A 8 10.44 -5.24 -0.01
C THR A 8 11.00 -3.98 0.66
N SER A 9 10.46 -2.80 0.30
CA SER A 9 10.90 -1.53 0.87
C SER A 9 10.67 -1.47 2.39
N MET A 10 9.59 -2.10 2.89
CA MET A 10 9.35 -2.18 4.33
C MET A 10 10.46 -2.97 5.04
N LYS A 11 10.94 -4.10 4.48
CA LYS A 11 12.09 -4.83 5.05
C LYS A 11 13.35 -3.96 5.12
N GLU A 12 13.62 -3.19 4.07
CA GLU A 12 14.77 -2.30 3.98
C GLU A 12 14.67 -1.18 5.04
N ILE A 13 13.49 -0.56 5.19
CA ILE A 13 13.24 0.48 6.18
C ILE A 13 13.36 -0.06 7.61
N ILE A 14 12.81 -1.24 7.88
CA ILE A 14 12.91 -1.89 9.20
C ILE A 14 14.38 -2.16 9.54
N ARG A 15 15.14 -2.68 8.61
CA ARG A 15 16.57 -2.95 8.80
C ARG A 15 17.38 -1.68 9.01
N ASP A 16 17.13 -0.62 8.23
CA ASP A 16 17.76 0.69 8.45
C ASP A 16 17.42 1.27 9.82
N SER A 17 16.14 1.24 10.20
CA SER A 17 15.68 1.74 11.49
C SER A 17 16.29 0.96 12.67
N PHE A 18 16.47 -0.34 12.53
CA PHE A 18 17.06 -1.20 13.56
C PHE A 18 18.56 -0.89 13.79
N CYS A 19 19.27 -0.41 12.77
CA CYS A 19 20.68 -0.03 12.90
C CYS A 19 20.91 1.31 13.61
N LEU A 20 19.83 2.00 14.00
CA LEU A 20 19.92 3.33 14.62
C LEU A 20 19.71 3.23 16.13
N GLU A 21 20.69 3.69 16.88
CA GLU A 21 20.61 3.76 18.32
C GLU A 21 20.42 5.22 18.76
N TYR A 22 19.31 5.49 19.43
CA TYR A 22 19.00 6.77 20.06
C TYR A 22 18.56 6.55 21.50
N GLU A 23 18.95 7.43 22.41
CA GLU A 23 18.66 7.32 23.85
C GLU A 23 17.17 7.12 24.15
N LYS A 24 16.29 7.84 23.43
CA LYS A 24 14.83 7.73 23.57
C LYS A 24 14.16 6.87 22.47
N GLY A 25 14.96 6.15 21.70
CA GLY A 25 14.46 5.38 20.57
C GLY A 25 14.14 6.19 19.32
N VAL A 26 13.73 5.49 18.26
CA VAL A 26 13.34 6.03 16.96
C VAL A 26 11.99 5.49 16.51
N VAL A 27 11.15 6.36 15.96
CA VAL A 27 9.86 5.98 15.35
C VAL A 27 9.87 6.38 13.89
N SER A 28 9.83 5.38 13.01
CA SER A 28 9.73 5.55 11.56
C SER A 28 8.29 5.33 11.12
N ILE A 29 7.67 6.34 10.51
CA ILE A 29 6.29 6.30 10.02
C ILE A 29 6.33 6.28 8.50
N VAL A 30 5.79 5.22 7.91
CA VAL A 30 5.82 4.96 6.46
C VAL A 30 4.43 5.16 5.89
N GLU A 31 4.28 6.16 5.02
CA GLU A 31 3.03 6.46 4.33
C GLU A 31 2.90 5.65 3.05
N ILE A 32 1.77 4.97 2.94
CA ILE A 32 1.42 4.07 1.83
C ILE A 32 0.21 4.64 1.09
N MET A 33 0.22 4.56 -0.24
CA MET A 33 -0.94 4.93 -1.05
C MET A 33 -2.16 4.08 -0.70
N GLY A 34 -3.31 4.70 -0.65
CA GLY A 34 -4.60 4.03 -0.39
C GLY A 34 -5.58 4.96 0.28
N ARG A 35 -6.23 5.84 -0.51
CA ARG A 35 -7.15 6.85 0.01
C ARG A 35 -8.31 6.26 0.81
N ASN A 36 -8.98 5.24 0.24
CA ASN A 36 -10.20 4.67 0.79
C ASN A 36 -10.06 3.19 1.13
N ALA A 37 -9.09 2.48 0.53
CA ALA A 37 -8.89 1.04 0.71
C ALA A 37 -7.45 0.71 1.09
N GLY A 38 -7.28 -0.02 2.17
CA GLY A 38 -5.99 -0.30 2.82
C GLY A 38 -5.23 -1.52 2.30
N TRP A 39 -5.54 -2.04 1.12
CA TRP A 39 -4.89 -3.23 0.57
C TRP A 39 -3.37 -3.10 0.47
N LEU A 40 -2.87 -1.96 -0.01
CA LEU A 40 -1.44 -1.70 -0.12
C LEU A 40 -0.81 -1.49 1.26
N THR A 41 -1.46 -0.74 2.14
CA THR A 41 -0.98 -0.50 3.50
C THR A 41 -0.92 -1.81 4.29
N GLY A 42 -1.96 -2.64 4.24
CA GLY A 42 -1.97 -3.97 4.85
C GLY A 42 -0.88 -4.88 4.30
N SER A 43 -0.50 -4.72 3.01
CA SER A 43 0.55 -5.51 2.37
C SER A 43 1.94 -5.27 2.97
N THR A 44 2.16 -4.24 3.79
CA THR A 44 3.39 -4.06 4.55
C THR A 44 3.66 -5.23 5.50
N ALA A 45 2.61 -5.93 5.97
CA ALA A 45 2.73 -7.15 6.77
C ALA A 45 3.43 -8.30 6.02
N LEU A 46 3.49 -8.26 4.68
CA LEU A 46 4.22 -9.25 3.88
C LEU A 46 5.74 -9.19 4.09
N SER A 47 6.25 -8.11 4.68
CA SER A 47 7.66 -7.99 5.08
C SER A 47 8.03 -8.94 6.22
N GLN A 48 7.05 -9.40 7.00
CA GLN A 48 7.26 -10.34 8.08
C GLN A 48 7.68 -11.73 7.55
N GLY A 49 8.75 -12.28 8.10
CA GLY A 49 9.31 -13.57 7.77
C GLY A 49 10.37 -14.01 8.76
N GLU A 50 11.15 -15.04 8.44
CA GLU A 50 12.24 -15.54 9.28
C GLU A 50 13.35 -14.50 9.50
N ASP A 51 13.49 -13.57 8.57
CA ASP A 51 14.55 -12.56 8.50
C ASP A 51 14.09 -11.14 8.89
N CYS A 52 12.81 -10.95 9.22
CA CYS A 52 12.25 -9.64 9.53
C CYS A 52 10.98 -9.77 10.37
N GLU A 53 10.86 -8.98 11.43
CA GLU A 53 9.67 -8.99 12.30
C GLU A 53 8.43 -8.34 11.66
N GLY A 54 8.62 -7.56 10.59
CA GLY A 54 7.56 -6.75 9.99
C GLY A 54 7.37 -5.41 10.72
N PRO A 55 6.42 -4.56 10.29
CA PRO A 55 6.09 -3.33 10.98
C PRO A 55 5.42 -3.63 12.33
N ASP A 56 5.61 -2.73 13.32
CA ASP A 56 5.00 -2.87 14.64
C ASP A 56 3.50 -2.55 14.62
N LEU A 57 3.10 -1.58 13.79
CA LEU A 57 1.71 -1.13 13.66
C LEU A 57 1.36 -0.89 12.19
N ILE A 58 0.10 -1.17 11.84
CA ILE A 58 -0.48 -0.93 10.52
C ILE A 58 -1.85 -0.28 10.70
N TYR A 59 -2.04 0.93 10.17
CA TYR A 59 -3.31 1.66 10.23
C TYR A 59 -3.94 1.79 8.84
N LEU A 60 -5.12 1.22 8.68
CA LEU A 60 -5.87 1.19 7.43
C LEU A 60 -6.93 2.31 7.38
N PRO A 61 -7.30 2.80 6.18
CA PRO A 61 -8.27 3.89 6.03
C PRO A 61 -9.72 3.47 6.31
N GLU A 62 -9.99 2.14 6.37
CA GLU A 62 -11.31 1.57 6.67
C GLU A 62 -11.73 1.77 8.13
N LEU A 63 -10.81 2.13 9.00
CA LEU A 63 -11.08 2.28 10.43
C LEU A 63 -10.79 3.72 10.89
N PRO A 64 -11.61 4.26 11.82
CA PRO A 64 -11.32 5.55 12.40
C PRO A 64 -9.99 5.51 13.16
N PHE A 65 -9.18 6.55 12.94
CA PHE A 65 -7.89 6.72 13.58
C PHE A 65 -8.01 7.63 14.81
N ASP A 66 -7.45 7.20 15.91
CA ASP A 66 -7.37 7.97 17.16
C ASP A 66 -5.94 8.37 17.44
N LEU A 67 -5.68 9.68 17.42
CA LEU A 67 -4.36 10.26 17.59
C LEU A 67 -3.78 10.06 19.00
N GLN A 68 -4.66 10.09 20.03
CA GLN A 68 -4.24 9.90 21.42
C GLN A 68 -3.86 8.45 21.68
N LEU A 69 -4.74 7.51 21.26
CA LEU A 69 -4.45 6.06 21.37
C LEU A 69 -3.20 5.69 20.57
N PHE A 70 -2.96 6.31 19.42
CA PHE A 70 -1.73 6.14 18.66
C PHE A 70 -0.49 6.55 19.47
N GLY A 71 -0.50 7.74 20.08
CA GLY A 71 0.59 8.21 20.92
C GLY A 71 0.84 7.33 22.15
N GLU A 72 -0.23 6.84 22.79
CA GLU A 72 -0.14 5.91 23.93
C GLU A 72 0.47 4.56 23.49
N LYS A 73 0.06 4.03 22.34
CA LYS A 73 0.60 2.77 21.80
C LYS A 73 2.10 2.90 21.48
N ILE A 74 2.53 4.01 20.89
CA ILE A 74 3.95 4.28 20.64
C ILE A 74 4.74 4.36 21.96
N ARG A 75 4.23 5.07 23.00
CA ARG A 75 4.89 5.12 24.30
C ARG A 75 5.05 3.73 24.92
N GLN A 76 4.03 2.88 24.81
CA GLN A 76 4.08 1.51 25.29
C GLN A 76 5.16 0.71 24.56
N LEU A 77 5.19 0.74 23.23
CA LEU A 77 6.17 0.00 22.43
C LEU A 77 7.61 0.47 22.69
N LEU A 78 7.83 1.75 22.91
CA LEU A 78 9.16 2.29 23.23
C LEU A 78 9.70 1.87 24.62
N GLN A 79 8.87 1.27 25.48
CA GLN A 79 9.34 0.63 26.72
C GLN A 79 9.95 -0.75 26.44
N GLU A 80 9.60 -1.37 25.34
CA GLU A 80 10.01 -2.73 24.97
C GLU A 80 11.06 -2.73 23.85
N LYS A 81 11.01 -1.74 22.95
CA LYS A 81 11.84 -1.63 21.74
C LYS A 81 12.44 -0.23 21.59
N THR A 82 13.64 -0.16 21.04
CA THR A 82 14.32 1.12 20.71
C THR A 82 14.02 1.61 19.30
N SER A 83 13.45 0.77 18.45
CA SER A 83 13.06 1.11 17.07
C SER A 83 11.64 0.63 16.79
N ILE A 84 10.78 1.56 16.39
CA ILE A 84 9.38 1.31 16.05
C ILE A 84 9.15 1.70 14.60
N VAL A 85 8.54 0.82 13.83
CA VAL A 85 8.15 1.08 12.44
C VAL A 85 6.64 0.96 12.29
N VAL A 86 6.01 2.03 11.82
CA VAL A 86 4.56 2.14 11.63
C VAL A 86 4.24 2.32 10.16
N ALA A 87 3.33 1.52 9.64
CA ALA A 87 2.75 1.73 8.31
C ALA A 87 1.39 2.44 8.45
N VAL A 88 1.20 3.51 7.71
CA VAL A 88 -0.08 4.25 7.68
C VAL A 88 -0.56 4.45 6.25
N SER A 89 -1.86 4.35 6.04
CA SER A 89 -2.43 4.81 4.76
C SER A 89 -2.47 6.33 4.70
N GLU A 90 -2.23 6.90 3.52
CA GLU A 90 -2.44 8.34 3.26
C GLU A 90 -3.86 8.80 3.59
N GLY A 91 -4.84 7.88 3.50
CA GLY A 91 -6.27 8.14 3.65
C GLY A 91 -6.85 7.86 5.03
N ILE A 92 -6.05 7.63 6.08
CA ILE A 92 -6.59 7.47 7.45
C ILE A 92 -7.31 8.74 7.90
N ARG A 93 -8.43 8.53 8.63
CA ARG A 93 -9.33 9.60 9.07
C ARG A 93 -9.65 9.46 10.54
N THR A 94 -9.85 10.58 11.20
CA THR A 94 -10.44 10.63 12.54
C THR A 94 -11.91 10.19 12.54
N ALA A 95 -12.50 9.98 13.69
CA ALA A 95 -13.88 9.51 13.82
C ALA A 95 -14.93 10.47 13.21
N ASP A 96 -14.62 11.75 13.10
CA ASP A 96 -15.45 12.76 12.45
C ASP A 96 -15.27 12.82 10.92
N GLY A 97 -14.39 11.97 10.36
CA GLY A 97 -14.14 11.88 8.92
C GLY A 97 -13.04 12.79 8.38
N THR A 98 -12.39 13.59 9.22
CA THR A 98 -11.28 14.48 8.83
C THR A 98 -10.04 13.64 8.50
N TYR A 99 -9.39 13.90 7.37
CA TYR A 99 -8.12 13.23 7.05
C TYR A 99 -7.01 13.67 8.01
N VAL A 100 -6.20 12.72 8.45
CA VAL A 100 -5.11 13.01 9.40
C VAL A 100 -4.08 13.97 8.81
N CYS A 101 -3.81 13.92 7.50
CA CYS A 101 -2.96 14.90 6.83
C CYS A 101 -3.48 16.35 6.91
N GLU A 102 -4.80 16.54 7.03
CA GLU A 102 -5.43 17.86 7.15
C GLU A 102 -5.29 18.48 8.54
N LEU A 103 -4.95 17.69 9.55
CA LEU A 103 -4.67 18.19 10.91
C LEU A 103 -3.32 18.95 10.98
N GLY A 104 -2.41 18.70 10.04
CA GLY A 104 -1.28 19.57 9.74
C GLY A 104 -1.72 20.66 8.74
N ASN A 105 -0.92 21.67 8.52
CA ASN A 105 -1.26 22.75 7.56
C ASN A 105 -1.52 22.18 6.17
N SER A 106 -2.78 22.21 5.72
CA SER A 106 -3.24 21.66 4.45
C SER A 106 -2.83 22.52 3.26
N ILE A 107 -2.25 21.89 2.25
CA ILE A 107 -2.19 22.44 0.89
C ILE A 107 -3.46 21.99 0.18
N ASP A 108 -4.39 22.89 -0.11
CA ASP A 108 -5.64 22.62 -0.82
C ASP A 108 -5.41 22.44 -2.33
N PHE A 109 -4.68 21.41 -2.73
CA PHE A 109 -4.61 21.03 -4.13
C PHE A 109 -5.67 19.98 -4.46
N VAL A 110 -6.57 20.34 -5.38
CA VAL A 110 -7.64 19.45 -5.87
C VAL A 110 -7.33 19.10 -7.33
N ASP A 111 -7.38 17.82 -7.67
CA ASP A 111 -7.19 17.36 -9.03
C ASP A 111 -8.39 17.67 -9.94
N ALA A 112 -8.26 17.41 -11.25
CA ALA A 112 -9.31 17.65 -12.24
C ALA A 112 -10.61 16.86 -11.99
N PHE A 113 -10.60 15.86 -11.12
CA PHE A 113 -11.74 15.03 -10.74
C PHE A 113 -12.35 15.43 -9.39
N GLY A 114 -11.86 16.51 -8.77
CA GLY A 114 -12.35 16.99 -7.48
C GLY A 114 -11.75 16.28 -6.27
N HIS A 115 -10.69 15.48 -6.46
CA HIS A 115 -10.03 14.82 -5.36
C HIS A 115 -8.91 15.69 -4.78
N LYS A 116 -8.90 15.87 -3.47
CA LYS A 116 -7.78 16.50 -2.76
C LYS A 116 -6.54 15.61 -2.88
N GLN A 117 -5.39 16.22 -3.10
CA GLN A 117 -4.12 15.49 -3.01
C GLN A 117 -3.85 15.17 -1.54
N LEU A 118 -3.87 13.89 -1.19
CA LEU A 118 -3.51 13.42 0.15
C LEU A 118 -2.01 13.16 0.18
N SER A 119 -1.31 13.83 1.08
CA SER A 119 0.11 13.59 1.41
C SER A 119 0.43 14.28 2.73
N GLY A 120 1.47 13.81 3.43
CA GLY A 120 1.91 14.41 4.67
C GLY A 120 1.30 13.79 5.93
N THR A 121 0.53 12.71 5.83
CA THR A 121 0.06 11.93 6.99
C THR A 121 1.24 11.47 7.85
N ALA A 122 2.29 10.87 7.23
CA ALA A 122 3.47 10.45 7.97
C ALA A 122 4.22 11.64 8.59
N SER A 123 4.34 12.74 7.87
CA SER A 123 5.01 13.95 8.36
C SER A 123 4.28 14.55 9.55
N TYR A 124 2.95 14.62 9.51
CA TYR A 124 2.14 15.09 10.62
C TYR A 124 2.29 14.20 11.85
N LEU A 125 2.13 12.88 11.69
CA LEU A 125 2.24 11.92 12.78
C LEU A 125 3.66 11.89 13.38
N ALA A 126 4.70 12.02 12.56
CA ALA A 126 6.08 12.10 13.02
C ALA A 126 6.30 13.35 13.87
N SER A 127 5.76 14.51 13.45
CA SER A 127 5.83 15.76 14.20
C SER A 127 5.06 15.65 15.52
N TYR A 128 3.88 15.04 15.50
CA TYR A 128 3.07 14.78 16.70
C TYR A 128 3.84 13.94 17.72
N ILE A 129 4.40 12.79 17.30
CA ILE A 129 5.18 11.91 18.18
C ILE A 129 6.44 12.59 18.70
N ALA A 130 7.14 13.37 17.87
CA ALA A 130 8.30 14.14 18.31
C ALA A 130 7.95 15.15 19.40
N GLY A 131 6.81 15.83 19.29
CA GLY A 131 6.30 16.78 20.30
C GLY A 131 5.85 16.10 21.60
N GLU A 132 5.09 15.00 21.48
CA GLU A 132 4.50 14.31 22.63
C GLU A 132 5.47 13.44 23.43
N ILE A 133 6.46 12.82 22.77
CA ILE A 133 7.37 11.84 23.38
C ILE A 133 8.80 12.37 23.43
N GLY A 134 9.19 13.21 22.49
CA GLY A 134 10.54 13.77 22.39
C GLY A 134 11.57 12.73 21.92
N CYS A 135 11.16 11.66 21.24
CA CYS A 135 12.04 10.71 20.59
C CYS A 135 12.40 11.15 19.16
N LYS A 136 13.35 10.47 18.54
CA LYS A 136 13.67 10.69 17.14
C LYS A 136 12.53 10.14 16.27
N THR A 137 12.08 10.92 15.28
CA THR A 137 11.05 10.48 14.33
C THR A 137 11.53 10.62 12.90
N ARG A 138 10.99 9.78 12.03
CA ARG A 138 11.19 9.81 10.57
C ARG A 138 9.85 9.65 9.88
N ALA A 139 9.58 10.50 8.89
CA ALA A 139 8.48 10.34 7.97
C ALA A 139 9.04 9.84 6.63
N ILE A 140 8.46 8.78 6.09
CA ILE A 140 8.87 8.16 4.83
C ILE A 140 7.63 8.03 3.96
N GLU A 141 7.61 8.71 2.83
CA GLU A 141 6.53 8.64 1.85
C GLU A 141 7.01 7.84 0.63
N LEU A 142 6.42 6.66 0.38
CA LEU A 142 6.75 5.85 -0.80
C LEU A 142 6.20 6.46 -2.09
N SER A 143 5.14 7.26 -1.98
CA SER A 143 4.56 8.07 -3.05
C SER A 143 4.40 7.28 -4.37
N THR A 144 4.71 7.88 -5.51
CA THR A 144 4.53 7.29 -6.84
C THR A 144 5.42 6.08 -7.13
N LEU A 145 6.50 5.88 -6.38
CA LEU A 145 7.38 4.73 -6.56
C LEU A 145 6.67 3.40 -6.39
N GLN A 146 5.69 3.32 -5.49
CA GLN A 146 4.89 2.10 -5.22
C GLN A 146 4.20 1.55 -6.47
N ARG A 147 3.80 2.41 -7.40
CA ARG A 147 3.09 2.02 -8.63
C ARG A 147 3.95 2.05 -9.89
N ALA A 148 5.21 2.46 -9.79
CA ALA A 148 6.11 2.69 -10.92
C ALA A 148 7.36 1.81 -10.91
N ALA A 149 7.62 1.06 -9.82
CA ALA A 149 8.84 0.28 -9.60
C ALA A 149 8.82 -1.04 -10.39
N SER A 150 9.14 -0.99 -11.69
CA SER A 150 9.17 -2.17 -12.57
C SER A 150 10.17 -3.25 -12.13
N HIS A 151 11.22 -2.87 -11.41
CA HIS A 151 12.23 -3.79 -10.87
C HIS A 151 11.72 -4.70 -9.74
N ALA A 152 10.57 -4.35 -9.13
CA ALA A 152 9.90 -5.15 -8.10
C ALA A 152 8.57 -5.73 -8.62
N ALA A 153 8.42 -5.94 -9.93
CA ALA A 153 7.20 -6.48 -10.49
C ALA A 153 6.95 -7.93 -10.03
N SER A 154 5.68 -8.24 -9.74
CA SER A 154 5.22 -9.60 -9.50
C SER A 154 4.88 -10.29 -10.81
N ARG A 155 5.40 -11.50 -11.01
CA ARG A 155 5.09 -12.28 -12.20
C ARG A 155 3.61 -12.65 -12.27
N VAL A 156 2.99 -12.99 -11.13
CA VAL A 156 1.56 -13.28 -11.04
C VAL A 156 0.75 -12.09 -11.54
N ASP A 157 1.01 -10.90 -11.00
CA ASP A 157 0.31 -9.67 -11.36
C ASP A 157 0.45 -9.32 -12.87
N ILE A 158 1.65 -9.46 -13.42
CA ILE A 158 1.91 -9.24 -14.86
C ILE A 158 1.15 -10.23 -15.74
N LEU A 159 1.14 -11.52 -15.36
CA LEU A 159 0.42 -12.56 -16.13
C LEU A 159 -1.09 -12.35 -16.07
N GLU A 160 -1.62 -11.98 -14.91
CA GLU A 160 -3.05 -11.70 -14.76
C GLU A 160 -3.45 -10.44 -15.55
N ALA A 161 -2.63 -9.38 -15.55
CA ALA A 161 -2.86 -8.21 -16.38
C ALA A 161 -2.88 -8.55 -17.89
N TYR A 162 -1.96 -9.42 -18.34
CA TYR A 162 -1.94 -9.90 -19.72
C TYR A 162 -3.21 -10.70 -20.08
N GLN A 163 -3.65 -11.60 -19.18
CA GLN A 163 -4.87 -12.39 -19.36
C GLN A 163 -6.11 -11.49 -19.46
N VAL A 164 -6.22 -10.48 -18.60
CA VAL A 164 -7.32 -9.50 -18.64
C VAL A 164 -7.33 -8.75 -19.98
N GLY A 165 -6.16 -8.30 -20.46
CA GLY A 165 -6.04 -7.64 -21.76
C GLY A 165 -6.49 -8.52 -22.92
N GLY A 166 -6.03 -9.78 -22.96
CA GLY A 166 -6.44 -10.77 -23.97
C GLY A 166 -7.94 -11.07 -23.93
N ALA A 167 -8.51 -11.26 -22.73
CA ALA A 167 -9.93 -11.49 -22.56
C ALA A 167 -10.78 -10.27 -22.98
N ALA A 168 -10.28 -9.04 -22.75
CA ALA A 168 -10.97 -7.83 -23.18
C ALA A 168 -11.03 -7.69 -24.70
N VAL A 169 -9.92 -8.00 -25.40
CA VAL A 169 -9.90 -8.02 -26.87
C VAL A 169 -10.90 -9.06 -27.41
N LYS A 170 -10.91 -10.26 -26.83
CA LYS A 170 -11.83 -11.33 -27.23
C LYS A 170 -13.30 -10.92 -27.02
N ALA A 171 -13.65 -10.35 -25.87
CA ALA A 171 -15.01 -9.90 -25.59
C ALA A 171 -15.45 -8.79 -26.58
N ALA A 172 -14.56 -7.88 -26.95
CA ALA A 172 -14.84 -6.86 -27.94
C ALA A 172 -15.06 -7.44 -29.35
N ASP A 173 -14.26 -8.44 -29.75
CA ASP A 173 -14.40 -9.14 -31.03
C ASP A 173 -15.72 -9.93 -31.11
N GLU A 174 -16.17 -10.49 -29.98
CA GLU A 174 -17.47 -11.16 -29.83
C GLU A 174 -18.68 -10.22 -29.80
N GLY A 175 -18.43 -8.89 -29.81
CA GLY A 175 -19.45 -7.85 -29.86
C GLY A 175 -19.94 -7.36 -28.50
N ASP A 176 -19.27 -7.72 -27.41
CA ASP A 176 -19.59 -7.20 -26.09
C ASP A 176 -19.29 -5.70 -25.99
N THR A 177 -20.27 -4.94 -25.47
CA THR A 177 -20.15 -3.50 -25.22
C THR A 177 -20.69 -3.14 -23.84
N GLY A 178 -20.17 -2.07 -23.23
CA GLY A 178 -20.53 -1.67 -21.86
C GLY A 178 -20.10 -2.68 -20.80
N LYS A 179 -19.08 -3.51 -21.12
CA LYS A 179 -18.56 -4.56 -20.25
C LYS A 179 -17.15 -4.23 -19.75
N MET A 180 -16.78 -4.84 -18.65
CA MET A 180 -15.44 -4.82 -18.08
C MET A 180 -14.98 -6.25 -17.79
N VAL A 181 -13.76 -6.58 -18.18
CA VAL A 181 -13.14 -7.84 -17.78
C VAL A 181 -12.54 -7.67 -16.38
N VAL A 182 -12.88 -8.59 -15.50
CA VAL A 182 -12.43 -8.60 -14.10
C VAL A 182 -11.69 -9.89 -13.80
N LEU A 183 -10.77 -9.82 -12.83
CA LEU A 183 -10.11 -10.99 -12.28
C LEU A 183 -11.09 -11.75 -11.36
N LYS A 184 -11.13 -13.07 -11.52
CA LYS A 184 -11.92 -13.98 -10.69
C LYS A 184 -11.02 -14.98 -10.02
N ARG A 185 -10.85 -14.85 -8.71
CA ARG A 185 -10.12 -15.83 -7.91
C ARG A 185 -10.90 -17.14 -7.86
N LEU A 186 -10.28 -18.22 -8.30
CA LEU A 186 -10.91 -19.54 -8.44
C LEU A 186 -10.53 -20.48 -7.30
N SER A 187 -9.27 -20.35 -6.78
CA SER A 187 -8.74 -21.16 -5.69
C SER A 187 -7.66 -20.36 -4.94
N ASP A 188 -7.51 -20.67 -3.66
CA ASP A 188 -6.47 -20.10 -2.79
C ASP A 188 -5.23 -20.98 -2.69
N ASP A 189 -5.40 -22.30 -2.65
CA ASP A 189 -4.33 -23.28 -2.57
C ASP A 189 -4.63 -24.53 -3.45
N PRO A 190 -3.91 -24.72 -4.57
CA PRO A 190 -2.98 -23.74 -5.17
C PRO A 190 -3.75 -22.50 -5.67
N TYR A 191 -3.09 -21.34 -5.61
CA TYR A 191 -3.67 -20.11 -6.13
C TYR A 191 -3.99 -20.22 -7.62
N GLN A 192 -5.22 -19.91 -7.97
CA GLN A 192 -5.69 -19.87 -9.36
C GLN A 192 -6.58 -18.65 -9.59
N CYS A 193 -6.35 -17.97 -10.69
CA CYS A 193 -7.12 -16.81 -11.12
C CYS A 193 -7.57 -16.99 -12.57
N GLY A 194 -8.79 -16.61 -12.85
CA GLY A 194 -9.36 -16.54 -14.20
C GLY A 194 -9.91 -15.15 -14.46
N THR A 195 -10.58 -14.99 -15.60
CA THR A 195 -11.26 -13.76 -16.00
C THR A 195 -12.76 -13.98 -16.11
N GLU A 196 -13.51 -12.90 -15.86
CA GLU A 196 -14.96 -12.86 -16.03
C GLU A 196 -15.35 -11.52 -16.67
N VAL A 197 -16.37 -11.54 -17.53
CA VAL A 197 -16.92 -10.33 -18.16
C VAL A 197 -18.13 -9.86 -17.35
N LYS A 198 -18.10 -8.60 -16.88
CA LYS A 198 -19.19 -8.01 -16.08
C LYS A 198 -19.67 -6.70 -16.69
N ASP A 199 -20.90 -6.33 -16.37
CA ASP A 199 -21.46 -5.02 -16.69
C ASP A 199 -20.67 -3.93 -15.97
N VAL A 200 -20.15 -2.96 -16.74
CA VAL A 200 -19.33 -1.86 -16.19
C VAL A 200 -20.08 -1.02 -15.15
N HIS A 201 -21.40 -0.87 -15.31
CA HIS A 201 -22.23 -0.10 -14.38
C HIS A 201 -22.36 -0.75 -12.99
N LYS A 202 -22.07 -2.05 -12.88
CA LYS A 202 -22.06 -2.79 -11.60
C LYS A 202 -20.71 -2.76 -10.91
N ILE A 203 -19.68 -2.17 -11.54
CA ILE A 203 -18.31 -2.17 -11.03
C ILE A 203 -17.80 -0.74 -10.85
N ALA A 204 -18.18 0.16 -11.76
CA ALA A 204 -17.76 1.55 -11.72
C ALA A 204 -18.20 2.22 -10.40
N ASN A 205 -17.23 2.87 -9.72
CA ASN A 205 -17.40 3.53 -8.42
C ASN A 205 -17.74 2.59 -7.25
N ASP A 206 -17.56 1.27 -7.41
CA ASP A 206 -17.66 0.31 -6.31
C ASP A 206 -16.28 0.00 -5.77
N GLU A 207 -16.02 0.31 -4.51
CA GLU A 207 -14.73 0.12 -3.85
C GLU A 207 -14.73 -1.17 -3.04
N LYS A 208 -13.79 -2.06 -3.36
CA LYS A 208 -13.55 -3.25 -2.55
C LYS A 208 -12.67 -2.90 -1.36
N LEU A 209 -13.27 -2.74 -0.20
CA LEU A 209 -12.60 -2.47 1.06
C LEU A 209 -11.97 -3.73 1.66
N VAL A 210 -10.98 -3.55 2.55
CA VAL A 210 -10.44 -4.64 3.36
C VAL A 210 -11.51 -5.06 4.38
N PRO A 211 -11.89 -6.35 4.45
CA PRO A 211 -12.89 -6.80 5.41
C PRO A 211 -12.46 -6.50 6.86
N ARG A 212 -13.38 -6.00 7.69
CA ARG A 212 -13.09 -5.72 9.11
C ARG A 212 -12.55 -6.94 9.86
N SER A 213 -13.00 -8.13 9.49
CA SER A 213 -12.53 -9.40 10.07
C SER A 213 -11.06 -9.72 9.75
N TRP A 214 -10.46 -9.04 8.79
CA TRP A 214 -9.07 -9.19 8.41
C TRP A 214 -8.15 -8.17 9.08
N VAL A 215 -8.69 -7.40 10.01
CA VAL A 215 -7.96 -6.48 10.88
C VAL A 215 -8.12 -6.95 12.32
N ASN A 216 -7.07 -6.86 13.13
CA ASN A 216 -7.12 -7.26 14.53
C ASN A 216 -8.17 -6.46 15.32
N LYS A 217 -8.48 -6.88 16.54
CA LYS A 217 -9.52 -6.23 17.37
C LYS A 217 -9.19 -4.77 17.65
N GLU A 218 -7.92 -4.47 17.85
CA GLU A 218 -7.43 -3.13 18.18
C GLU A 218 -7.41 -2.19 16.96
N GLY A 219 -7.54 -2.71 15.73
CA GLY A 219 -7.46 -1.90 14.51
C GLY A 219 -6.04 -1.47 14.12
N THR A 220 -5.02 -2.13 14.66
CA THR A 220 -3.62 -1.73 14.57
C THR A 220 -2.74 -2.67 13.76
N TYR A 221 -3.30 -3.76 13.23
CA TYR A 221 -2.59 -4.74 12.41
C TYR A 221 -3.56 -5.60 11.59
N VAL A 222 -3.06 -6.23 10.53
CA VAL A 222 -3.84 -7.17 9.71
C VAL A 222 -3.70 -8.61 10.20
N THR A 223 -4.70 -9.45 9.92
CA THR A 223 -4.73 -10.85 10.33
C THR A 223 -4.04 -11.77 9.32
N ASN A 224 -3.86 -13.03 9.71
CA ASN A 224 -3.28 -14.04 8.82
C ASN A 224 -4.15 -14.31 7.58
N GLU A 225 -5.46 -14.12 7.66
CA GLU A 225 -6.38 -14.23 6.53
C GLU A 225 -6.06 -13.18 5.46
N PHE A 226 -5.79 -11.94 5.87
CA PHE A 226 -5.33 -10.91 4.95
C PHE A 226 -4.00 -11.31 4.29
N ILE A 227 -3.01 -11.73 5.09
CA ILE A 227 -1.69 -12.12 4.59
C ILE A 227 -1.81 -13.29 3.61
N SER A 228 -2.60 -14.31 3.93
CA SER A 228 -2.84 -15.46 3.06
C SER A 228 -3.52 -15.08 1.76
N TYR A 229 -4.44 -14.11 1.80
CA TYR A 229 -5.11 -13.60 0.60
C TYR A 229 -4.15 -12.85 -0.34
N VAL A 230 -3.27 -12.01 0.19
CA VAL A 230 -2.40 -11.15 -0.64
C VAL A 230 -1.07 -11.81 -1.02
N ARG A 231 -0.57 -12.78 -0.24
CA ARG A 231 0.72 -13.43 -0.47
C ARG A 231 0.88 -14.05 -1.87
N PRO A 232 -0.09 -14.76 -2.46
CA PRO A 232 0.04 -15.29 -3.81
C PRO A 232 0.23 -14.22 -4.89
N LEU A 233 -0.30 -13.01 -4.67
CA LEU A 233 -0.29 -11.93 -5.65
C LEU A 233 1.09 -11.28 -5.85
N ILE A 234 2.03 -11.54 -4.94
CA ILE A 234 3.40 -10.99 -5.02
C ILE A 234 4.42 -12.02 -5.52
N GLN A 235 3.97 -13.20 -5.94
CA GLN A 235 4.87 -14.32 -6.26
C GLN A 235 5.51 -14.19 -7.64
N GLY A 236 6.69 -14.79 -7.72
CA GLY A 236 7.51 -14.87 -8.92
C GLY A 236 8.18 -13.54 -9.29
N ASP A 237 9.34 -13.68 -9.94
CA ASP A 237 10.15 -12.55 -10.36
C ASP A 237 10.01 -12.30 -11.86
N VAL A 238 10.04 -11.03 -12.22
CA VAL A 238 10.17 -10.57 -13.61
C VAL A 238 11.48 -9.81 -13.69
N SER A 239 12.44 -10.35 -14.44
CA SER A 239 13.70 -9.67 -14.68
C SER A 239 13.49 -8.56 -15.72
N PRO A 240 13.63 -7.29 -15.37
CA PRO A 240 13.55 -6.22 -16.35
C PRO A 240 14.72 -6.32 -17.34
N VAL A 241 14.51 -5.90 -18.59
CA VAL A 241 15.59 -5.72 -19.52
C VAL A 241 16.47 -4.57 -19.03
N MET A 242 17.75 -4.84 -18.77
CA MET A 242 18.70 -3.83 -18.30
C MET A 242 19.45 -3.20 -19.48
N VAL A 243 19.61 -1.88 -19.45
CA VAL A 243 20.47 -1.11 -20.37
C VAL A 243 21.32 -0.19 -19.51
N ASP A 244 22.61 -0.27 -19.66
CA ASP A 244 23.59 0.52 -18.90
C ASP A 244 23.39 0.42 -17.37
N GLY A 245 23.00 -0.76 -16.88
CA GLY A 245 22.79 -1.03 -15.46
C GLY A 245 21.45 -0.56 -14.89
N ILE A 246 20.55 -0.01 -15.70
CA ILE A 246 19.24 0.52 -15.30
C ILE A 246 18.12 -0.21 -16.05
N PRO A 247 16.94 -0.49 -15.41
CA PRO A 247 15.80 -1.08 -16.08
C PRO A 247 15.35 -0.23 -17.29
N ARG A 248 15.31 -0.87 -18.47
CA ARG A 248 14.80 -0.23 -19.68
C ARG A 248 13.29 -0.06 -19.61
N HIS A 249 12.82 1.16 -19.89
CA HIS A 249 11.41 1.42 -20.11
C HIS A 249 11.07 1.33 -21.60
N LEU A 250 9.92 0.74 -21.91
CA LEU A 250 9.39 0.69 -23.28
C LEU A 250 8.46 1.88 -23.48
N TYR A 251 8.66 2.61 -24.58
CA TYR A 251 7.75 3.66 -25.01
C TYR A 251 6.61 3.06 -25.83
N THR A 252 5.39 3.53 -25.59
CA THR A 252 4.27 3.21 -26.48
C THR A 252 4.35 4.04 -27.76
N PRO A 253 3.75 3.58 -28.89
CA PRO A 253 3.69 4.38 -30.12
C PRO A 253 3.12 5.78 -29.93
N LYS A 254 2.16 5.95 -28.99
CA LYS A 254 1.57 7.24 -28.66
C LYS A 254 2.59 8.21 -28.04
N GLU A 255 3.45 7.71 -27.14
CA GLU A 255 4.51 8.52 -26.53
C GLU A 255 5.58 8.92 -27.54
N LEU A 256 5.86 8.05 -28.50
CA LEU A 256 6.81 8.34 -29.60
C LEU A 256 6.28 9.39 -30.57
N SER A 257 4.96 9.50 -30.74
CA SER A 257 4.35 10.46 -31.67
C SER A 257 4.39 11.92 -31.16
N HIS A 258 4.73 12.15 -29.89
CA HIS A 258 4.85 13.48 -29.29
C HIS A 258 6.31 13.97 -29.17
N ARG A 259 7.28 13.20 -29.71
CA ARG A 259 8.69 13.58 -29.86
C ARG A 259 8.99 13.96 -31.27
#